data_344376d8fb1b368e6d065dfca9d0d603
#
_entry.id   344376d8fb1b368e6d065dfca9d0d603
#
_cell.length_a   1.000
_cell.length_b   1.000
_cell.length_c   1.000
_cell.angle_alpha   90.00
_cell.angle_beta   90.00
_cell.angle_gamma   90.00
#
_symmetry.space_group_name_H-M   'P 1'
#
loop_
_entity.id
_entity.type
_entity.pdbx_description
1 polymer ?
#
loop_
_entity_poly.entity_id
_entity_poly.type
_entity_poly.pdbx_seq_one_letter_code
_entity_poly.pdbx_strand_id
1 'polypeptide(L)' 'MAGNEILTVSEVAVELRCSKAHVYNAIAGKVRGVTPLPAISMGRRRLVRRAALEKWKSANENHGLDAKILYRQQLTPLDA' A
#
# COMPACT_ATOMS: atom_id res chain seq x y z
N MET A 1 -2.28 -21.27 -2.60
CA MET A 1 -2.53 -20.18 -3.54
C MET A 1 -2.15 -18.86 -2.94
N ALA A 2 -1.43 -18.06 -3.67
CA ALA A 2 -0.96 -16.78 -3.17
C ALA A 2 -2.10 -15.87 -2.70
N GLY A 3 -3.23 -15.89 -3.40
CA GLY A 3 -4.36 -15.04 -3.05
C GLY A 3 -4.99 -15.34 -1.71
N ASN A 4 -4.74 -16.53 -1.17
CA ASN A 4 -5.30 -16.94 0.13
C ASN A 4 -4.34 -16.71 1.28
N GLU A 5 -3.16 -16.23 1.00
CA GLU A 5 -2.17 -16.00 2.03
C GLU A 5 -2.60 -14.86 2.95
N ILE A 6 -2.33 -15.03 4.23
CA ILE A 6 -2.59 -14.00 5.24
C ILE A 6 -1.26 -13.47 5.73
N LEU A 7 -1.10 -12.16 5.67
CA LEU A 7 0.16 -11.51 6.02
C LEU A 7 0.03 -10.74 7.32
N THR A 8 1.10 -10.72 8.09
CA THR A 8 1.17 -9.85 9.26
C THR A 8 1.57 -8.45 8.82
N VAL A 9 1.38 -7.48 9.72
CA VAL A 9 1.83 -6.11 9.45
C VAL A 9 3.33 -6.08 9.22
N SER A 10 4.08 -6.89 9.98
CA SER A 10 5.53 -6.95 9.77
C SER A 10 5.89 -7.41 8.36
N GLU A 11 5.18 -8.43 7.88
CA GLU A 11 5.44 -8.95 6.54
C GLU A 11 5.08 -7.92 5.47
N VAL A 12 3.98 -7.22 5.66
CA VAL A 12 3.59 -6.16 4.73
C VAL A 12 4.63 -5.05 4.72
N ALA A 13 5.11 -4.66 5.90
CA ALA A 13 6.11 -3.60 6.00
C ALA A 13 7.39 -3.98 5.26
N VAL A 14 7.83 -5.22 5.41
CA VAL A 14 9.02 -5.69 4.70
C VAL A 14 8.79 -5.64 3.19
N GLU A 15 7.65 -6.12 2.76
CA GLU A 15 7.35 -6.15 1.34
C GLU A 15 7.27 -4.75 0.74
N LEU A 16 6.68 -3.81 1.46
CA LEU A 16 6.56 -2.43 0.99
C LEU A 16 7.77 -1.58 1.34
N ARG A 17 8.71 -2.14 2.06
CA ARG A 17 9.94 -1.45 2.47
C ARG A 17 9.65 -0.19 3.27
N CYS A 18 8.76 -0.32 4.22
CA CYS A 18 8.43 0.79 5.10
C CYS A 18 8.33 0.29 6.53
N SER A 19 8.04 1.20 7.46
CA SER A 19 7.91 0.83 8.86
C SER A 19 6.55 0.21 9.13
N LYS A 20 6.47 -0.53 10.22
CA LYS A 20 5.18 -1.07 10.67
C LYS A 20 4.21 0.07 11.00
N ALA A 21 4.73 1.13 11.59
CA ALA A 21 3.89 2.29 11.91
C ALA A 21 3.24 2.86 10.66
N HIS A 22 3.98 2.89 9.56
CA HIS A 22 3.44 3.38 8.30
C HIS A 22 2.34 2.46 7.79
N VAL A 23 2.51 1.14 7.94
CA VAL A 23 1.48 0.19 7.54
C VAL A 23 0.21 0.39 8.37
N TYR A 24 0.36 0.58 9.68
CA TYR A 24 -0.80 0.86 10.53
C TYR A 24 -1.51 2.14 10.10
N ASN A 25 -0.75 3.16 9.74
CA ASN A 25 -1.35 4.40 9.25
C ASN A 25 -2.08 4.19 7.93
N ALA A 26 -1.55 3.36 7.05
CA ALA A 26 -2.22 3.04 5.80
C ALA A 26 -3.55 2.31 6.06
N ILE A 27 -3.54 1.38 7.01
CA ILE A 27 -4.76 0.66 7.39
C ILE A 27 -5.80 1.64 7.95
N ALA A 28 -5.35 2.57 8.76
CA ALA A 28 -6.25 3.53 9.40
C ALA A 28 -6.71 4.64 8.45
N GLY A 29 -6.20 4.67 7.24
CA GLY A 29 -6.59 5.70 6.28
C GLY A 29 -5.94 7.04 6.55
N LYS A 30 -4.79 7.06 7.24
CA LYS A 30 -4.12 8.30 7.61
C LYS A 30 -3.02 8.73 6.66
N VAL A 31 -2.77 7.96 5.63
CA VAL A 31 -1.74 8.32 4.66
C VAL A 31 -2.40 9.14 3.57
N ARG A 32 -1.91 10.37 3.41
CA ARG A 32 -2.51 11.29 2.46
C ARG A 32 -2.32 10.79 1.03
N GLY A 33 -3.40 10.87 0.25
CA GLY A 33 -3.35 10.50 -1.15
C GLY A 33 -3.35 9.01 -1.41
N VAL A 34 -3.58 8.21 -0.37
CA VAL A 34 -3.55 6.76 -0.47
C VAL A 34 -4.86 6.21 0.08
N THR A 35 -5.48 5.29 -0.65
CA THR A 35 -6.69 4.66 -0.15
C THR A 35 -6.34 3.77 1.03
N PRO A 36 -7.27 3.58 1.98
CA PRO A 36 -6.99 2.73 3.13
C PRO A 36 -6.70 1.30 2.71
N LEU A 37 -5.73 0.69 3.36
CA LEU A 37 -5.38 -0.70 3.12
C LEU A 37 -6.35 -1.60 3.89
N PRO A 38 -7.12 -2.46 3.21
CA PRO A 38 -8.03 -3.34 3.90
C PRO A 38 -7.27 -4.31 4.81
N ALA A 39 -7.77 -4.50 6.01
CA ALA A 39 -7.13 -5.37 6.98
C ALA A 39 -8.15 -6.13 7.79
N ILE A 40 -7.75 -7.29 8.27
CA ILE A 40 -8.56 -8.11 9.15
C ILE A 40 -8.17 -7.75 10.58
N SER A 41 -9.15 -7.37 11.38
CA SER A 41 -8.92 -7.08 12.79
C SER A 41 -9.11 -8.32 13.62
N MET A 42 -8.10 -8.66 14.40
CA MET A 42 -8.19 -9.81 15.30
C MET A 42 -7.66 -9.37 16.66
N GLY A 43 -8.54 -8.79 17.46
CA GLY A 43 -8.12 -8.22 18.72
C GLY A 43 -7.16 -7.08 18.46
N ARG A 44 -5.94 -7.22 18.98
CA ARG A 44 -4.91 -6.19 18.77
C ARG A 44 -4.12 -6.39 17.49
N ARG A 45 -4.35 -7.50 16.81
CA ARG A 45 -3.59 -7.81 15.62
C ARG A 45 -4.32 -7.32 14.38
N ARG A 46 -3.54 -6.91 13.41
CA ARG A 46 -4.03 -6.57 12.09
C ARG A 46 -3.36 -7.50 11.10
N LEU A 47 -4.17 -8.10 10.25
CA LEU A 47 -3.67 -9.02 9.23
C LEU A 47 -4.17 -8.55 7.89
N VAL A 48 -3.44 -8.86 6.83
CA VAL A 48 -3.79 -8.40 5.49
C VAL A 48 -3.81 -9.60 4.56
N ARG A 49 -4.87 -9.74 3.79
CA ARG A 49 -4.92 -10.80 2.79
C ARG A 49 -4.01 -10.44 1.63
N ARG A 50 -3.30 -11.42 1.13
CA ARG A 50 -2.44 -11.22 -0.04
C ARG A 50 -3.22 -10.59 -1.19
N ALA A 51 -4.41 -11.09 -1.47
CA ALA A 51 -5.22 -10.56 -2.55
C ALA A 51 -5.57 -9.08 -2.34
N ALA A 52 -5.89 -8.71 -1.11
CA ALA A 52 -6.22 -7.33 -0.78
C ALA A 52 -5.00 -6.43 -0.93
N LEU A 53 -3.83 -6.92 -0.51
CA LEU A 53 -2.60 -6.14 -0.63
C LEU A 53 -2.25 -5.89 -2.10
N GLU A 54 -2.36 -6.92 -2.93
CA GLU A 54 -2.04 -6.77 -4.35
C GLU A 54 -2.99 -5.79 -5.02
N LYS A 55 -4.26 -5.88 -4.70
CA LYS A 55 -5.25 -4.96 -5.23
C LYS A 55 -4.97 -3.53 -4.79
N TRP A 56 -4.63 -3.36 -3.53
CA TRP A 56 -4.32 -2.05 -2.98
C TRP A 56 -3.07 -1.46 -3.64
N LYS A 57 -2.03 -2.28 -3.81
CA LYS A 57 -0.82 -1.82 -4.48
C LYS A 57 -1.13 -1.35 -5.89
N SER A 58 -1.89 -2.12 -6.61
CA SER A 58 -2.23 -1.79 -7.99
C SER A 58 -3.02 -0.48 -8.07
N ALA A 59 -3.98 -0.32 -7.17
CA ALA A 59 -4.81 0.88 -7.17
C ALA A 59 -3.99 2.13 -6.87
N ASN A 60 -3.06 2.02 -5.93
CA ASN A 60 -2.26 3.19 -5.56
C ASN A 60 -1.12 3.44 -6.52
N GLU A 61 -0.62 2.40 -7.14
CA GLU A 61 0.39 2.53 -8.15
C GLU A 61 -0.15 3.29 -9.36
N ASN A 62 -1.33 2.93 -9.80
CA ASN A 62 -1.95 3.61 -10.93
C ASN A 62 -2.24 5.07 -10.63
N HIS A 63 -2.72 5.33 -9.43
CA HIS A 63 -2.99 6.68 -9.00
C HIS A 63 -1.73 7.53 -9.02
N GLY A 64 -0.65 7.00 -8.49
CA GLY A 64 0.62 7.70 -8.47
C GLY A 64 1.17 7.91 -9.87
N LEU A 65 1.00 6.92 -10.73
CA LEU A 65 1.46 7.02 -12.09
C LEU A 65 0.74 8.14 -12.83
N ASP A 66 -0.55 8.20 -12.69
CA ASP A 66 -1.34 9.24 -13.32
C ASP A 66 -0.90 10.62 -12.87
N ALA A 67 -0.66 10.77 -11.59
CA ALA A 67 -0.23 12.04 -11.06
C ALA A 67 1.11 12.46 -11.65
N LYS A 68 2.02 11.52 -11.82
CA LYS A 68 3.30 11.85 -12.37
C LYS A 68 3.23 12.19 -13.83
N ILE A 69 2.44 11.47 -14.57
CA ILE A 69 2.30 11.74 -15.98
C ILE A 69 1.83 13.15 -16.20
N LEU A 70 0.98 13.63 -15.32
CA LEU A 70 0.43 14.95 -15.49
C LEU A 70 1.44 16.04 -15.28
N TYR A 71 2.54 15.81 -14.62
CA TYR A 71 3.47 16.86 -14.42
C TYR A 71 4.89 16.52 -14.68
N ARG A 72 5.25 15.36 -14.92
CA ARG A 72 6.56 15.00 -15.12
C ARG A 72 6.86 14.81 -16.44
N GLN A 73 6.29 14.76 -16.75
CA GLN A 73 6.54 14.62 -17.86
C GLN A 73 6.89 15.48 -17.95
N GLN A 74 7.16 15.67 -16.99
CA GLN A 74 7.60 16.12 -16.48
C GLN A 74 8.30 15.90 -15.84
N LEU A 75 8.77 15.53 -15.69
CA LEU A 75 9.46 15.21 -15.00
C LEU A 75 10.06 14.59 -14.98
N THR A 76 10.32 14.56 -15.36
CA THR A 76 10.78 14.00 -15.21
C THR A 76 11.36 13.48 -14.96
N PRO A 77 11.73 13.66 -15.33
CA PRO A 77 12.11 13.24 -15.03
C PRO A 77 12.69 12.83 -14.65
N LEU A 78 12.79 13.11 -14.83
CA LEU A 78 13.15 12.88 -14.43
C LEU A 78 13.50 12.60 -14.04
N ASP A 79 13.54 12.92 -14.19
CA ASP A 79 13.72 12.81 -13.84
C ASP A 79 13.91 12.53 -13.68
N ALA A 80 13.97 12.58 -14.08
CA ALA A 80 13.91 12.51 -13.95
C ALA A 80 14.17 12.33 -13.79
#